data_350f94c5ef89552e821d45c7ea562629
#
_entry.id   350f94c5ef89552e821d45c7ea562629
#
_cell.length_a   1.000
_cell.length_b   1.000
_cell.length_c   1.000
_cell.angle_alpha   90.00
_cell.angle_beta   90.00
_cell.angle_gamma   90.00
#
_symmetry.space_group_name_H-M   'P 1'
#
loop_
_entity.id
_entity.type
_entity.pdbx_description
1 polymer ?
#
loop_
_entity_poly.entity_id
_entity_poly.type
_entity_poly.pdbx_seq_one_letter_code
_entity_poly.pdbx_strand_id
1 'polypeptide(L)'
;MVRILHAGDFHLDSAFGALTPEQARQRRAESRESVQRLVDWANDHEVQLLLLAGDLFDGDAVGSDTARLVAAALGTFRGQTVIAPGNHDPYTTRSAYARTLWPDNVHIFTEDRMQTIPFPQYGCAVHGGAFTMPEEPADHVLAGFTAPDDGLVHIGLL
;
A
#
# COMPACT_ATOMS: atom_id res chain seq x y z
N MET A 1 5.94 -8.83 -20.77
CA MET A 1 5.90 -9.41 -19.40
C MET A 1 5.93 -8.25 -18.42
N VAL A 2 4.94 -8.14 -17.52
CA VAL A 2 4.88 -7.06 -16.51
C VAL A 2 5.97 -7.28 -15.44
N ARG A 3 6.66 -6.20 -15.04
CA ARG A 3 7.58 -6.19 -13.90
C ARG A 3 6.84 -5.67 -12.68
N ILE A 4 6.82 -6.46 -11.64
CA ILE A 4 6.09 -6.17 -10.40
C ILE A 4 7.10 -6.07 -9.26
N LEU A 5 6.97 -5.05 -8.43
CA LEU A 5 7.65 -4.93 -7.15
C LEU A 5 6.59 -5.06 -6.04
N HIS A 6 6.86 -5.92 -5.09
CA HIS A 6 6.00 -6.10 -3.92
C HIS A 6 6.75 -5.67 -2.66
N ALA A 7 6.06 -4.94 -1.78
CA ALA A 7 6.54 -4.56 -0.47
C ALA A 7 5.37 -4.50 0.52
N GLY A 8 5.66 -4.58 1.80
CA GLY A 8 4.69 -4.48 2.90
C GLY A 8 5.37 -4.18 4.22
N ASP A 9 4.60 -4.05 5.30
CA ASP A 9 5.08 -3.89 6.68
C ASP A 9 6.06 -2.72 6.87
N PHE A 10 5.76 -1.56 6.30
CA PHE A 10 6.61 -0.37 6.48
C PHE A 10 6.50 0.22 7.88
N HIS A 11 5.33 0.13 8.51
CA HIS A 11 5.02 0.70 9.81
C HIS A 11 5.55 2.13 9.96
N LEU A 12 5.26 2.99 8.99
CA LEU A 12 5.69 4.37 9.01
C LEU A 12 5.13 5.09 10.25
N ASP A 13 5.98 5.89 10.86
CA ASP A 13 5.72 6.62 12.11
C ASP A 13 5.61 5.74 13.37
N SER A 14 6.10 4.50 13.31
CA SER A 14 6.22 3.66 14.51
C SER A 14 6.89 4.40 15.67
N ALA A 15 6.40 4.16 16.87
CA ALA A 15 6.84 4.89 18.05
C ALA A 15 8.31 4.64 18.44
N PHE A 16 8.86 3.45 18.11
CA PHE A 16 10.20 3.02 18.50
C PHE A 16 10.46 3.18 20.00
N GLY A 17 9.51 2.73 20.84
CA GLY A 17 9.49 3.00 22.28
C GLY A 17 10.71 2.51 23.09
N ALA A 18 11.51 1.60 22.53
CA ALA A 18 12.76 1.14 23.15
C ALA A 18 13.97 2.06 22.88
N LEU A 19 13.82 3.08 22.02
CA LEU A 19 14.88 4.01 21.65
C LEU A 19 14.76 5.33 22.39
N THR A 20 15.87 6.08 22.47
CA THR A 20 15.79 7.47 22.95
C THR A 20 14.94 8.32 21.97
N PRO A 21 14.36 9.45 22.44
CA PRO A 21 13.55 10.31 21.56
C PRO A 21 14.28 10.77 20.29
N GLU A 22 15.59 11.01 20.39
CA GLU A 22 16.41 11.41 19.25
C GLU A 22 16.61 10.26 18.25
N GLN A 23 16.96 9.08 18.76
CA GLN A 23 17.10 7.87 17.93
C GLN A 23 15.77 7.49 17.27
N ALA A 24 14.64 7.58 18.00
CA ALA A 24 13.32 7.32 17.44
C ALA A 24 12.96 8.31 16.32
N ARG A 25 13.28 9.61 16.47
CA ARG A 25 13.10 10.61 15.40
C ARG A 25 13.93 10.26 14.17
N GLN A 26 15.20 9.90 14.37
CA GLN A 26 16.07 9.50 13.26
C GLN A 26 15.52 8.27 12.53
N ARG A 27 15.11 7.23 13.25
CA ARG A 27 14.53 6.02 12.64
C ARG A 27 13.26 6.29 11.86
N ARG A 28 12.38 7.15 12.37
CA ARG A 28 11.18 7.56 11.62
C ARG A 28 11.54 8.31 10.33
N ALA A 29 12.54 9.19 10.37
CA ALA A 29 13.00 9.88 9.17
C ALA A 29 13.57 8.90 8.14
N GLU A 30 14.44 7.99 8.55
CA GLU A 30 15.03 6.94 7.69
C GLU A 30 13.94 6.02 7.08
N SER A 31 12.93 5.66 7.89
CA SER A 31 11.80 4.86 7.44
C SER A 31 10.98 5.59 6.37
N ARG A 32 10.67 6.88 6.56
CA ARG A 32 9.96 7.68 5.54
C ARG A 32 10.75 7.82 4.24
N GLU A 33 12.07 8.00 4.33
CA GLU A 33 12.94 8.07 3.16
C GLU A 33 13.01 6.74 2.40
N SER A 34 12.75 5.60 3.06
CA SER A 34 12.77 4.31 2.39
C SER A 34 11.72 4.19 1.29
N VAL A 35 10.57 4.89 1.43
CA VAL A 35 9.53 4.90 0.40
C VAL A 35 10.02 5.59 -0.87
N GLN A 36 10.71 6.73 -0.76
CA GLN A 36 11.28 7.40 -1.93
C GLN A 36 12.36 6.53 -2.59
N ARG A 37 13.25 5.92 -1.79
CA ARG A 37 14.28 5.01 -2.33
C ARG A 37 13.66 3.80 -3.05
N LEU A 38 12.54 3.26 -2.53
CA LEU A 38 11.81 2.17 -3.20
C LEU A 38 11.28 2.63 -4.56
N VAL A 39 10.69 3.81 -4.63
CA VAL A 39 10.15 4.39 -5.86
C VAL A 39 11.26 4.68 -6.87
N ASP A 40 12.37 5.25 -6.43
CA ASP A 40 13.52 5.54 -7.30
C ASP A 40 14.07 4.23 -7.88
N TRP A 41 14.25 3.22 -7.03
CA TRP A 41 14.70 1.90 -7.48
C TRP A 41 13.71 1.27 -8.47
N ALA A 42 12.41 1.36 -8.20
CA ALA A 42 11.38 0.84 -9.09
C ALA A 42 11.42 1.52 -10.47
N ASN A 43 11.60 2.84 -10.49
CA ASN A 43 11.73 3.60 -11.73
C ASN A 43 12.99 3.24 -12.52
N ASP A 44 14.12 3.04 -11.85
CA ASP A 44 15.40 2.69 -12.48
C ASP A 44 15.38 1.26 -13.06
N HIS A 45 14.52 0.39 -12.50
CA HIS A 45 14.38 -1.00 -12.96
C HIS A 45 13.15 -1.20 -13.87
N GLU A 46 12.53 -0.11 -14.32
CA GLU A 46 11.35 -0.15 -15.20
C GLU A 46 10.21 -1.02 -14.64
N VAL A 47 9.99 -0.97 -13.32
CA VAL A 47 8.84 -1.60 -12.67
C VAL A 47 7.58 -0.92 -13.16
N GLN A 48 6.56 -1.69 -13.48
CA GLN A 48 5.29 -1.19 -14.02
C GLN A 48 4.17 -1.23 -12.98
N LEU A 49 4.30 -2.13 -12.00
CA LEU A 49 3.29 -2.31 -10.96
C LEU A 49 3.97 -2.45 -9.59
N LEU A 50 3.67 -1.53 -8.68
CA LEU A 50 4.10 -1.57 -7.28
C LEU A 50 2.90 -2.02 -6.44
N LEU A 51 3.08 -3.11 -5.69
CA LEU A 51 2.07 -3.68 -4.80
C LEU A 51 2.50 -3.46 -3.35
N LEU A 52 1.70 -2.75 -2.58
CA LEU A 52 1.92 -2.49 -1.16
C LEU A 52 0.89 -3.29 -0.35
N ALA A 53 1.38 -4.34 0.33
CA ALA A 53 0.57 -5.30 1.07
C ALA A 53 0.59 -4.98 2.57
N GLY A 54 -0.39 -4.25 3.03
CA GLY A 54 -0.66 -3.98 4.44
C GLY A 54 0.38 -3.15 5.19
N ASP A 55 -0.04 -2.59 6.28
CA ASP A 55 0.77 -1.98 7.33
C ASP A 55 1.79 -0.95 6.81
N LEU A 56 1.33 -0.09 5.87
CA LEU A 56 2.13 1.02 5.38
C LEU A 56 2.36 2.05 6.50
N PHE A 57 1.36 2.23 7.35
CA PHE A 57 1.41 3.12 8.51
C PHE A 57 1.29 2.35 9.82
N ASP A 58 1.82 2.90 10.92
CA ASP A 58 1.72 2.30 12.25
C ASP A 58 0.56 2.93 13.03
N GLY A 59 -0.68 2.56 12.67
CA GLY A 59 -1.92 2.98 13.32
C GLY A 59 -2.54 4.27 12.79
N ASP A 60 -3.68 4.65 13.39
CA ASP A 60 -4.49 5.81 12.99
C ASP A 60 -3.83 7.17 13.28
N ALA A 61 -2.80 7.20 14.13
CA ALA A 61 -2.15 8.43 14.58
C ALA A 61 -1.09 8.98 13.63
N VAL A 62 -1.03 8.46 12.41
CA VAL A 62 -0.08 8.92 11.38
C VAL A 62 -0.26 10.41 11.12
N GLY A 63 0.84 11.13 11.18
CA GLY A 63 0.85 12.55 10.86
C GLY A 63 0.44 12.80 9.40
N SER A 64 -0.40 13.81 9.18
CA SER A 64 -0.79 14.23 7.83
C SER A 64 0.40 14.51 6.92
N ASP A 65 1.55 14.86 7.49
CA ASP A 65 2.78 15.14 6.76
C ASP A 65 3.42 13.87 6.22
N THR A 66 3.40 12.77 6.98
CA THR A 66 3.91 11.46 6.52
C THR A 66 3.07 10.92 5.37
N ALA A 67 1.74 10.96 5.49
CA ALA A 67 0.86 10.50 4.42
C ALA A 67 1.04 11.33 3.13
N ARG A 68 1.19 12.66 3.24
CA ARG A 68 1.48 13.53 2.10
C ARG A 68 2.85 13.25 1.47
N LEU A 69 3.85 12.95 2.30
CA LEU A 69 5.19 12.59 1.82
C LEU A 69 5.15 11.27 1.03
N VAL A 70 4.44 10.26 1.54
CA VAL A 70 4.22 9.00 0.83
C VAL A 70 3.48 9.23 -0.49
N ALA A 71 2.38 10.00 -0.47
CA ALA A 71 1.62 10.32 -1.69
C ALA A 71 2.51 11.04 -2.72
N ALA A 72 3.34 12.00 -2.29
CA ALA A 72 4.26 12.69 -3.17
C ALA A 72 5.31 11.74 -3.78
N ALA A 73 5.90 10.85 -2.96
CA ALA A 73 6.86 9.86 -3.44
C ALA A 73 6.23 8.92 -4.46
N LEU A 74 5.05 8.34 -4.15
CA LEU A 74 4.32 7.46 -5.08
C LEU A 74 3.90 8.20 -6.35
N GLY A 75 3.63 9.50 -6.28
CA GLY A 75 3.34 10.33 -7.45
C GLY A 75 4.50 10.46 -8.44
N THR A 76 5.76 10.24 -7.98
CA THR A 76 6.94 10.20 -8.88
C THR A 76 7.17 8.84 -9.51
N PHE A 77 6.43 7.81 -9.11
CA PHE A 77 6.49 6.49 -9.74
C PHE A 77 5.87 6.53 -11.14
N ARG A 78 6.59 5.99 -12.11
CA ARG A 78 6.18 5.99 -13.52
C ARG A 78 5.17 4.89 -13.87
N GLY A 79 5.00 3.91 -12.99
CA GLY A 79 4.03 2.82 -13.09
C GLY A 79 2.76 3.08 -12.28
N GLN A 80 2.04 2.01 -11.98
CA GLN A 80 0.83 2.04 -11.16
C GLN A 80 1.11 1.42 -9.78
N THR A 81 0.56 2.01 -8.74
CA THR A 81 0.65 1.48 -7.37
C THR A 81 -0.71 0.96 -6.94
N VAL A 82 -0.74 -0.22 -6.31
CA VAL A 82 -1.93 -0.74 -5.65
C VAL A 82 -1.61 -0.95 -4.17
N ILE A 83 -2.45 -0.44 -3.29
CA ILE A 83 -2.32 -0.54 -1.84
C ILE A 83 -3.49 -1.34 -1.29
N ALA A 84 -3.18 -2.37 -0.50
CA ALA A 84 -4.13 -3.04 0.37
C ALA A 84 -3.87 -2.57 1.81
N PRO A 85 -4.75 -1.81 2.46
CA PRO A 85 -4.62 -1.45 3.87
C PRO A 85 -4.59 -2.67 4.77
N GLY A 86 -3.70 -2.68 5.77
CA GLY A 86 -3.51 -3.77 6.71
C GLY A 86 -4.29 -3.60 8.02
N ASN A 87 -4.01 -4.46 8.97
CA ASN A 87 -4.68 -4.44 10.27
C ASN A 87 -4.16 -3.34 11.21
N HIS A 88 -2.92 -2.86 11.03
CA HIS A 88 -2.39 -1.71 11.76
C HIS A 88 -2.87 -0.37 11.19
N ASP A 89 -3.21 -0.33 9.93
CA ASP A 89 -3.65 0.88 9.23
C ASP A 89 -4.96 0.69 8.43
N PRO A 90 -6.02 0.18 9.06
CA PRO A 90 -7.25 -0.19 8.36
C PRO A 90 -7.87 1.01 7.64
N TYR A 91 -8.56 0.73 6.53
CA TYR A 91 -9.28 1.76 5.79
C TYR A 91 -10.51 2.21 6.56
N THR A 92 -10.46 3.39 7.11
CA THR A 92 -11.57 4.05 7.81
C THR A 92 -11.74 5.48 7.30
N THR A 93 -12.85 6.12 7.61
CA THR A 93 -13.06 7.54 7.25
C THR A 93 -12.05 8.49 7.91
N ARG A 94 -11.31 8.03 8.93
CA ARG A 94 -10.28 8.79 9.64
C ARG A 94 -8.86 8.38 9.26
N SER A 95 -8.70 7.26 8.56
CA SER A 95 -7.38 6.76 8.18
C SER A 95 -6.62 7.76 7.30
N ALA A 96 -5.32 7.64 7.26
CA ALA A 96 -4.46 8.39 6.36
C ALA A 96 -4.87 8.21 4.90
N TYR A 97 -5.36 7.02 4.54
CA TYR A 97 -5.83 6.69 3.19
C TYR A 97 -7.02 7.56 2.76
N ALA A 98 -8.03 7.73 3.63
CA ALA A 98 -9.24 8.49 3.31
C ALA A 98 -9.03 10.01 3.34
N ARG A 99 -8.04 10.51 4.11
CA ARG A 99 -7.81 11.95 4.32
C ARG A 99 -6.71 12.55 3.45
N THR A 100 -5.97 11.72 2.73
CA THR A 100 -4.87 12.18 1.85
C THR A 100 -5.36 12.22 0.41
N LEU A 101 -4.96 13.26 -0.31
CA LEU A 101 -5.14 13.32 -1.76
C LEU A 101 -4.04 12.47 -2.41
N TRP A 102 -4.42 11.33 -2.93
CA TRP A 102 -3.51 10.43 -3.61
C TRP A 102 -3.39 10.77 -5.10
N PRO A 103 -2.23 10.55 -5.72
CA PRO A 103 -2.04 10.73 -7.17
C PRO A 103 -2.88 9.71 -7.98
N ASP A 104 -3.15 10.04 -9.24
CA ASP A 104 -3.99 9.21 -10.14
C ASP A 104 -3.39 7.81 -10.43
N ASN A 105 -2.08 7.64 -10.24
CA ASN A 105 -1.40 6.35 -10.38
C ASN A 105 -1.43 5.49 -9.13
N VAL A 106 -2.15 5.91 -8.07
CA VAL A 106 -2.28 5.17 -6.80
C VAL A 106 -3.71 4.70 -6.62
N HIS A 107 -3.88 3.39 -6.53
CA HIS A 107 -5.16 2.71 -6.32
C HIS A 107 -5.15 2.08 -4.94
N ILE A 108 -6.21 2.27 -4.16
CA ILE A 108 -6.31 1.77 -2.78
C ILE A 108 -7.57 0.94 -2.69
N PHE A 109 -7.46 -0.27 -2.16
CA PHE A 109 -8.64 -1.04 -1.77
C PHE A 109 -9.31 -0.38 -0.55
N THR A 110 -10.63 -0.32 -0.56
CA THR A 110 -11.38 0.45 0.43
C THR A 110 -12.47 -0.35 1.14
N GLU A 111 -12.66 -1.60 0.72
CA GLU A 111 -13.72 -2.47 1.22
C GLU A 111 -13.13 -3.76 1.77
N ASP A 112 -13.81 -4.35 2.76
CA ASP A 112 -13.49 -5.63 3.40
C ASP A 112 -13.85 -6.86 2.56
N ARG A 113 -14.15 -6.66 1.29
CA ARG A 113 -14.46 -7.69 0.30
C ARG A 113 -13.55 -7.58 -0.91
N MET A 114 -13.48 -8.66 -1.67
CA MET A 114 -12.66 -8.69 -2.89
C MET A 114 -13.11 -7.63 -3.89
N GLN A 115 -12.20 -6.71 -4.19
CA GLN A 115 -12.27 -5.73 -5.26
C GLN A 115 -11.30 -6.12 -6.37
N THR A 116 -11.52 -5.63 -7.58
CA THR A 116 -10.66 -5.91 -8.74
C THR A 116 -10.24 -4.61 -9.41
N ILE A 117 -8.94 -4.43 -9.61
CA ILE A 117 -8.37 -3.31 -10.35
C ILE A 117 -7.71 -3.88 -11.61
N PRO A 118 -8.29 -3.68 -12.80
CA PRO A 118 -7.74 -4.19 -14.04
C PRO A 118 -6.62 -3.29 -14.58
N PHE A 119 -5.55 -3.92 -15.08
CA PHE A 119 -4.45 -3.27 -15.80
C PHE A 119 -4.27 -3.95 -17.18
N PRO A 120 -5.22 -3.75 -18.11
CA PRO A 120 -5.18 -4.40 -19.42
C PRO A 120 -3.93 -4.04 -20.21
N GLN A 121 -3.37 -2.84 -20.03
CA GLN A 121 -2.12 -2.41 -20.65
C GLN A 121 -0.91 -3.26 -20.21
N TYR A 122 -1.00 -3.95 -19.07
CA TYR A 122 0.01 -4.85 -18.53
C TYR A 122 -0.38 -6.34 -18.67
N GLY A 123 -1.58 -6.63 -19.17
CA GLY A 123 -2.11 -7.98 -19.28
C GLY A 123 -2.41 -8.63 -17.93
N CYS A 124 -2.77 -7.85 -16.91
CA CYS A 124 -3.06 -8.37 -15.58
C CYS A 124 -4.23 -7.65 -14.89
N ALA A 125 -4.72 -8.25 -13.82
CA ALA A 125 -5.66 -7.67 -12.88
C ALA A 125 -5.19 -7.94 -11.44
N VAL A 126 -5.32 -6.95 -10.55
CA VAL A 126 -5.03 -7.09 -9.13
C VAL A 126 -6.34 -7.20 -8.36
N HIS A 127 -6.43 -8.24 -7.55
CA HIS A 127 -7.57 -8.53 -6.69
C HIS A 127 -7.15 -8.38 -5.24
N GLY A 128 -7.93 -7.71 -4.44
CA GLY A 128 -7.63 -7.50 -3.03
C GLY A 128 -8.77 -6.85 -2.29
N GLY A 129 -8.55 -6.61 -1.03
CA GLY A 129 -9.45 -5.89 -0.15
C GLY A 129 -8.65 -5.08 0.87
N ALA A 130 -9.36 -4.36 1.71
CA ALA A 130 -8.80 -3.60 2.81
C ALA A 130 -9.23 -4.23 4.14
N PHE A 131 -8.35 -4.21 5.12
CA PHE A 131 -8.84 -4.24 6.50
C PHE A 131 -9.64 -2.96 6.75
N THR A 132 -10.83 -3.08 7.30
CA THR A 132 -11.69 -1.96 7.72
C THR A 132 -11.77 -1.83 9.24
N MET A 133 -11.25 -2.83 9.94
CA MET A 133 -11.02 -2.85 11.39
C MET A 133 -9.78 -3.69 11.72
N PRO A 134 -9.12 -3.44 12.88
CA PRO A 134 -7.87 -4.14 13.24
C PRO A 134 -8.00 -5.67 13.44
N GLU A 135 -9.19 -6.16 13.81
CA GLU A 135 -9.46 -7.57 14.15
C GLU A 135 -10.41 -8.22 13.12
N GLU A 136 -10.10 -8.08 11.85
CA GLU A 136 -10.90 -8.67 10.79
C GLU A 136 -10.42 -10.10 10.48
N PRO A 137 -11.33 -11.10 10.28
CA PRO A 137 -10.91 -12.43 9.86
C PRO A 137 -10.26 -12.39 8.47
N ALA A 138 -9.03 -12.89 8.35
CA ALA A 138 -8.26 -12.84 7.11
C ALA A 138 -8.89 -13.61 5.94
N ASP A 139 -9.76 -14.58 6.20
CA ASP A 139 -10.48 -15.37 5.20
C ASP A 139 -11.68 -14.63 4.60
N HIS A 140 -12.13 -13.53 5.23
CA HIS A 140 -13.32 -12.78 4.81
C HIS A 140 -13.17 -12.20 3.40
N VAL A 141 -12.02 -11.60 3.10
CA VAL A 141 -11.76 -10.99 1.79
C VAL A 141 -11.73 -12.03 0.65
N LEU A 142 -11.23 -13.24 0.95
CA LEU A 142 -11.12 -14.32 -0.04
C LEU A 142 -12.41 -15.12 -0.21
N ALA A 143 -13.41 -14.95 0.68
CA ALA A 143 -14.61 -15.76 0.69
C ALA A 143 -15.36 -15.73 -0.65
N GLY A 144 -15.45 -16.89 -1.30
CA GLY A 144 -16.19 -17.06 -2.55
C GLY A 144 -15.53 -16.44 -3.78
N PHE A 145 -14.31 -15.95 -3.69
CA PHE A 145 -13.61 -15.41 -4.86
C PHE A 145 -13.06 -16.52 -5.75
N THR A 146 -13.28 -16.38 -7.05
CA THR A 146 -12.65 -17.20 -8.09
C THR A 146 -12.14 -16.27 -9.17
N ALA A 147 -10.87 -16.40 -9.53
CA ALA A 147 -10.28 -15.59 -10.59
C ALA A 147 -10.97 -15.92 -11.94
N PRO A 148 -11.33 -14.93 -12.76
CA PRO A 148 -11.89 -15.14 -14.08
C PRO A 148 -10.92 -15.90 -15.00
N ASP A 149 -11.47 -16.65 -15.96
CA ASP A 149 -10.70 -17.26 -17.05
C ASP A 149 -10.81 -16.35 -18.30
N ASP A 150 -10.10 -15.24 -18.27
CA ASP A 150 -10.17 -14.18 -19.30
C ASP A 150 -8.83 -13.95 -20.01
N GLY A 151 -7.84 -14.80 -19.74
CA GLY A 151 -6.50 -14.72 -20.34
C GLY A 151 -5.59 -13.67 -19.71
N LEU A 152 -6.01 -12.96 -18.65
CA LEU A 152 -5.15 -12.07 -17.86
C LEU A 152 -4.38 -12.85 -16.80
N VAL A 153 -3.28 -12.25 -16.32
CA VAL A 153 -2.62 -12.71 -15.10
C VAL A 153 -3.36 -12.11 -13.90
N HIS A 154 -3.89 -12.96 -13.04
CA HIS A 154 -4.60 -12.56 -11.84
C HIS A 154 -3.66 -12.56 -10.63
N ILE A 155 -3.59 -11.45 -9.90
CA ILE A 155 -2.67 -11.22 -8.79
C ILE A 155 -3.51 -10.92 -7.55
N GLY A 156 -3.35 -11.72 -6.48
CA GLY A 156 -3.94 -11.43 -5.17
C GLY A 156 -3.03 -10.51 -4.36
N LEU A 157 -3.60 -9.47 -3.73
CA LEU A 157 -2.95 -8.56 -2.81
C LEU A 157 -3.82 -8.42 -1.56
N LEU A 158 -3.29 -8.92 -0.42
CA LEU A 158 -4.00 -8.98 0.86
C LEU A 158 -3.06 -8.52 1.98
#